data_a9319c2e73a75fb8eb0f1dbf50c653dd
#
_entry.id   a9319c2e73a75fb8eb0f1dbf50c653dd
#
_cell.length_a   1.000
_cell.length_b   1.000
_cell.length_c   1.000
_cell.angle_alpha   90.00
_cell.angle_beta   90.00
_cell.angle_gamma   90.00
#
_symmetry.space_group_name_H-M   'P 1'
#
loop_
_entity.id
_entity.type
_entity.pdbx_description
1 polymer ?
#
loop_
_entity_poly.entity_id
_entity_poly.type
_entity_poly.pdbx_seq_one_letter_code
_entity_poly.pdbx_strand_id
1 'polypeptide(L)'
;MSSAVLSLKNRMPGARREIDLAGLDFSNCPVRDMMQQIGGKWSTLLLEVLADRPYRFGELRRMLPDISQRMLTQTLRDLQRDGYIGREVFPTKPPSVEYSMTDLGRSLYQPLSQLLNWAEANHDAVRAARSRFDSADS
;
A
#
# COMPACT_ATOMS: atom_id res chain seq x y z
N MET A 1 -20.74 -26.63 -7.18
CA MET A 1 -19.97 -26.32 -8.37
C MET A 1 -18.52 -26.20 -8.02
N SER A 2 -17.76 -27.16 -8.47
CA SER A 2 -16.33 -27.21 -8.18
C SER A 2 -15.56 -26.08 -8.83
N SER A 3 -16.12 -25.47 -9.86
CA SER A 3 -15.46 -24.36 -10.55
C SER A 3 -15.32 -23.10 -9.71
N ALA A 4 -15.99 -23.04 -8.57
CA ALA A 4 -15.89 -21.90 -7.67
C ALA A 4 -14.59 -21.88 -6.86
N VAL A 5 -13.84 -22.96 -6.90
CA VAL A 5 -12.60 -23.11 -6.12
C VAL A 5 -11.40 -22.95 -7.05
N LEU A 6 -10.51 -22.02 -6.68
CA LEU A 6 -9.25 -21.81 -7.38
C LEU A 6 -8.10 -22.15 -6.46
N SER A 7 -7.19 -23.00 -6.95
CA SER A 7 -5.97 -23.31 -6.22
C SER A 7 -4.80 -22.60 -6.86
N LEU A 8 -4.08 -21.81 -6.08
CA LEU A 8 -2.89 -21.09 -6.52
C LEU A 8 -1.59 -21.77 -6.11
N LYS A 9 -1.69 -22.92 -5.46
CA LYS A 9 -0.53 -23.62 -4.91
C LYS A 9 0.57 -23.86 -5.95
N ASN A 10 0.16 -24.27 -7.13
CA ASN A 10 1.10 -24.68 -8.17
C ASN A 10 1.53 -23.55 -9.08
N ARG A 11 0.94 -22.39 -8.94
CA ARG A 11 1.23 -21.25 -9.80
C ARG A 11 2.22 -20.28 -9.19
N MET A 12 2.20 -20.18 -7.86
CA MET A 12 3.03 -19.22 -7.15
C MET A 12 3.78 -19.95 -6.05
N PRO A 13 5.12 -19.98 -6.12
CA PRO A 13 5.90 -20.59 -5.04
C PRO A 13 5.55 -19.93 -3.71
N GLY A 14 5.31 -20.76 -2.70
CA GLY A 14 4.94 -20.27 -1.39
C GLY A 14 3.46 -20.01 -1.19
N ALA A 15 2.67 -20.01 -2.25
CA ALA A 15 1.24 -19.86 -2.12
C ALA A 15 0.61 -21.16 -1.59
N ARG A 16 -0.14 -21.05 -0.54
CA ARG A 16 -0.80 -22.19 0.11
C ARG A 16 -2.30 -22.00 0.20
N ARG A 17 -2.80 -20.95 -0.38
CA ARG A 17 -4.20 -20.60 -0.22
C ARG A 17 -5.02 -21.14 -1.37
N GLU A 18 -6.12 -21.75 -1.00
CA GLU A 18 -7.16 -22.13 -1.92
C GLU A 18 -8.25 -21.08 -1.81
N ILE A 19 -8.68 -20.55 -2.93
CA ILE A 19 -9.68 -19.49 -2.94
C ILE A 19 -11.03 -20.07 -3.35
N ASP A 20 -12.00 -20.00 -2.45
CA ASP A 20 -13.38 -20.39 -2.71
C ASP A 20 -14.17 -19.15 -3.11
N LEU A 21 -14.37 -18.98 -4.41
CA LEU A 21 -15.06 -17.82 -4.94
C LEU A 21 -16.54 -17.81 -4.61
N ALA A 22 -17.13 -18.99 -4.38
CA ALA A 22 -18.55 -19.08 -4.06
C ALA A 22 -18.86 -18.57 -2.66
N GLY A 23 -17.89 -18.72 -1.72
CA GLY A 23 -18.06 -18.26 -0.36
C GLY A 23 -17.48 -16.88 -0.08
N LEU A 24 -16.96 -16.22 -1.11
CA LEU A 24 -16.28 -14.94 -0.93
C LEU A 24 -17.30 -13.80 -0.78
N ASP A 25 -17.21 -13.08 0.32
CA ASP A 25 -18.00 -11.88 0.54
C ASP A 25 -17.17 -10.66 0.15
N PHE A 26 -17.47 -10.08 -1.00
CA PHE A 26 -16.70 -8.95 -1.53
C PHE A 26 -16.89 -7.67 -0.73
N SER A 27 -17.99 -7.53 0.00
CA SER A 27 -18.21 -6.35 0.82
C SER A 27 -17.32 -6.36 2.06
N ASN A 28 -16.86 -7.53 2.50
CA ASN A 28 -16.06 -7.72 3.71
C ASN A 28 -14.75 -8.43 3.42
N CYS A 29 -14.28 -8.37 2.19
CA CYS A 29 -13.05 -9.04 1.75
C CYS A 29 -11.82 -8.34 2.34
N PRO A 30 -10.96 -9.06 3.09
CA PRO A 30 -9.77 -8.44 3.67
C PRO A 30 -8.83 -7.83 2.63
N VAL A 31 -8.68 -8.48 1.48
CA VAL A 31 -7.81 -7.96 0.41
C VAL A 31 -8.37 -6.67 -0.16
N ARG A 32 -9.66 -6.63 -0.42
CA ARG A 32 -10.32 -5.43 -0.94
C ARG A 32 -10.20 -4.28 0.04
N ASP A 33 -10.45 -4.54 1.31
CA ASP A 33 -10.34 -3.53 2.36
C ASP A 33 -8.93 -2.96 2.43
N MET A 34 -7.92 -3.83 2.46
CA MET A 34 -6.53 -3.40 2.48
C MET A 34 -6.17 -2.57 1.24
N MET A 35 -6.59 -3.02 0.06
CA MET A 35 -6.27 -2.32 -1.19
C MET A 35 -6.90 -0.93 -1.23
N GLN A 36 -8.09 -0.78 -0.68
CA GLN A 36 -8.73 0.53 -0.59
C GLN A 36 -7.96 1.47 0.33
N GLN A 37 -7.41 0.96 1.42
CA GLN A 37 -6.69 1.78 2.39
C GLN A 37 -5.30 2.17 1.91
N ILE A 38 -4.57 1.24 1.29
CA ILE A 38 -3.18 1.50 0.89
C ILE A 38 -3.02 1.77 -0.60
N GLY A 39 -4.09 1.64 -1.39
CA GLY A 39 -4.01 1.83 -2.84
C GLY A 39 -3.83 3.28 -3.28
N GLY A 40 -3.94 4.22 -2.37
CA GLY A 40 -3.74 5.61 -2.69
C GLY A 40 -2.27 5.94 -2.94
N LYS A 41 -2.06 6.92 -3.79
CA LYS A 41 -0.71 7.38 -4.18
C LYS A 41 0.15 7.71 -2.96
N TRP A 42 -0.40 8.44 -2.01
CA TRP A 42 0.37 8.91 -0.87
C TRP A 42 0.59 7.85 0.20
N SER A 43 -0.35 6.90 0.32
CA SER A 43 -0.22 5.82 1.31
C SER A 43 0.98 4.94 1.00
N THR A 44 1.13 4.49 -0.25
CA THR A 44 2.27 3.66 -0.64
C THR A 44 3.58 4.42 -0.51
N LEU A 45 3.59 5.70 -0.89
CA LEU A 45 4.78 6.51 -0.81
C LEU A 45 5.24 6.71 0.64
N LEU A 46 4.29 6.98 1.55
CA LEU A 46 4.62 7.14 2.96
C LEU A 46 5.13 5.84 3.58
N LEU A 47 4.56 4.70 3.19
CA LEU A 47 5.07 3.42 3.66
C LEU A 47 6.51 3.17 3.17
N GLU A 48 6.82 3.53 1.94
CA GLU A 48 8.18 3.41 1.43
C GLU A 48 9.15 4.30 2.21
N VAL A 49 8.76 5.54 2.45
CA VAL A 49 9.62 6.48 3.19
C VAL A 49 9.86 5.99 4.61
N LEU A 50 8.80 5.57 5.30
CA LEU A 50 8.89 5.13 6.69
C LEU A 50 9.53 3.74 6.83
N ALA A 51 9.66 2.98 5.76
CA ALA A 51 10.40 1.72 5.80
C ALA A 51 11.89 1.95 6.06
N ASP A 52 12.40 3.12 5.69
CA ASP A 52 13.81 3.47 5.85
C ASP A 52 14.14 3.79 7.31
N ARG A 53 13.37 4.70 7.92
CA ARG A 53 13.56 5.10 9.31
C ARG A 53 12.36 5.90 9.79
N PRO A 54 12.30 6.21 11.10
CA PRO A 54 11.29 7.16 11.58
C PRO A 54 11.54 8.57 11.03
N TYR A 55 10.46 9.30 10.84
CA TYR A 55 10.49 10.68 10.34
C TYR A 55 9.55 11.55 11.16
N ARG A 56 9.96 12.78 11.38
CA ARG A 56 9.12 13.80 11.99
C ARG A 56 8.18 14.37 10.95
N PHE A 57 7.05 14.91 11.40
CA PHE A 57 6.05 15.49 10.52
C PHE A 57 6.66 16.55 9.60
N GLY A 58 7.48 17.44 10.16
CA GLY A 58 8.13 18.49 9.38
C GLY A 58 9.06 17.95 8.31
N GLU A 59 9.74 16.83 8.60
CA GLU A 59 10.60 16.18 7.62
C GLU A 59 9.79 15.63 6.46
N LEU A 60 8.66 14.97 6.77
CA LEU A 60 7.77 14.44 5.73
C LEU A 60 7.22 15.56 4.85
N ARG A 61 6.86 16.70 5.46
CA ARG A 61 6.38 17.85 4.71
C ARG A 61 7.42 18.34 3.70
N ARG A 62 8.67 18.41 4.12
CA ARG A 62 9.74 18.88 3.24
C ARG A 62 10.08 17.87 2.15
N MET A 63 9.99 16.58 2.45
CA MET A 63 10.28 15.54 1.46
C MET A 63 9.19 15.40 0.41
N LEU A 64 7.95 15.75 0.76
CA LEU A 64 6.77 15.55 -0.08
C LEU A 64 6.08 16.89 -0.32
N PRO A 65 6.71 17.80 -1.09
CA PRO A 65 6.15 19.15 -1.26
C PRO A 65 4.85 19.17 -2.05
N ASP A 66 4.57 18.11 -2.83
CA ASP A 66 3.36 18.05 -3.66
C ASP A 66 2.12 17.65 -2.88
N ILE A 67 2.28 17.12 -1.68
CA ILE A 67 1.15 16.75 -0.85
C ILE A 67 0.71 17.95 0.01
N SER A 68 -0.58 18.20 0.08
CA SER A 68 -1.09 19.22 0.99
C SER A 68 -0.93 18.76 2.43
N GLN A 69 -0.83 19.73 3.36
CA GLN A 69 -0.74 19.40 4.77
C GLN A 69 -1.95 18.60 5.24
N ARG A 70 -3.12 18.95 4.74
CA ARG A 70 -4.36 18.25 5.07
C ARG A 70 -4.29 16.79 4.61
N MET A 71 -3.84 16.56 3.38
CA MET A 71 -3.75 15.21 2.84
C MET A 71 -2.69 14.40 3.56
N LEU A 72 -1.54 14.99 3.87
CA LEU A 72 -0.50 14.32 4.64
C LEU A 72 -1.03 13.88 6.00
N THR A 73 -1.67 14.80 6.72
CA THR A 73 -2.25 14.50 8.02
C THR A 73 -3.28 13.38 7.93
N GLN A 74 -4.16 13.44 6.94
CA GLN A 74 -5.21 12.43 6.77
C GLN A 74 -4.61 11.06 6.44
N THR A 75 -3.63 11.02 5.54
CA THR A 75 -3.00 9.76 5.15
C THR A 75 -2.26 9.12 6.33
N LEU A 76 -1.55 9.93 7.10
CA LEU A 76 -0.86 9.43 8.31
C LEU A 76 -1.85 8.90 9.34
N ARG A 77 -2.97 9.58 9.52
CA ARG A 77 -4.01 9.11 10.45
C ARG A 77 -4.61 7.78 9.99
N ASP A 78 -4.86 7.63 8.70
CA ASP A 78 -5.42 6.40 8.15
C ASP A 78 -4.45 5.23 8.34
N LEU A 79 -3.17 5.44 8.07
CA LEU A 79 -2.15 4.41 8.27
C LEU A 79 -1.98 4.05 9.75
N GLN A 80 -2.07 5.04 10.62
CA GLN A 80 -2.00 4.83 12.06
C GLN A 80 -3.23 4.06 12.56
N ARG A 81 -4.41 4.42 12.08
CA ARG A 81 -5.66 3.75 12.45
C ARG A 81 -5.61 2.27 12.14
N ASP A 82 -5.02 1.91 11.00
CA ASP A 82 -4.90 0.51 10.58
C ASP A 82 -3.73 -0.22 11.22
N GLY A 83 -2.93 0.49 12.02
CA GLY A 83 -1.84 -0.12 12.77
C GLY A 83 -0.54 -0.29 11.99
N TYR A 84 -0.43 0.28 10.79
CA TYR A 84 0.78 0.16 9.98
C TYR A 84 1.89 1.08 10.45
N ILE A 85 1.55 2.20 11.08
CA ILE A 85 2.53 3.13 11.62
C ILE A 85 2.13 3.54 13.03
N GLY A 86 3.13 3.97 13.80
CA GLY A 86 2.93 4.53 15.13
C GLY A 86 3.26 6.01 15.12
N ARG A 87 2.73 6.70 16.12
CA ARG A 87 2.93 8.13 16.30
C ARG A 87 3.41 8.38 17.71
N GLU A 88 4.49 9.14 17.85
CA GLU A 88 5.04 9.49 19.15
C GLU A 88 5.20 11.00 19.24
N VAL A 89 4.74 11.56 20.36
CA VAL A 89 4.86 12.99 20.61
C VAL A 89 6.00 13.19 21.60
N PHE A 90 6.96 14.02 21.22
CA PHE A 90 8.08 14.37 22.10
C PHE A 90 7.80 15.72 22.77
N PRO A 91 8.02 15.81 24.08
CA PRO A 91 7.73 17.05 24.83
C PRO A 91 8.84 18.09 24.66
N THR A 92 9.22 18.35 23.45
CA THR A 92 10.19 19.39 23.11
C THR A 92 9.47 20.73 22.98
N LYS A 93 10.24 21.83 22.87
CA LYS A 93 9.67 23.17 22.65
C LYS A 93 10.18 23.73 21.34
N PRO A 94 9.34 23.78 20.31
CA PRO A 94 7.95 23.32 20.25
C PRO A 94 7.85 21.78 20.26
N PRO A 95 6.69 21.23 20.60
CA PRO A 95 6.49 19.78 20.58
C PRO A 95 6.72 19.23 19.19
N SER A 96 7.33 18.06 19.09
CA SER A 96 7.55 17.39 17.82
C SER A 96 6.82 16.06 17.78
N VAL A 97 6.39 15.66 16.61
CA VAL A 97 5.67 14.41 16.36
C VAL A 97 6.48 13.58 15.40
N GLU A 98 6.73 12.33 15.76
CA GLU A 98 7.49 11.39 14.96
C GLU A 98 6.61 10.21 14.57
N TYR A 99 6.73 9.77 13.32
CA TYR A 99 6.04 8.61 12.80
C TYR A 99 7.04 7.51 12.50
N SER A 100 6.67 6.28 12.80
CA SER A 100 7.52 5.12 12.56
C SER A 100 6.68 3.94 12.11
N MET A 101 7.29 3.05 11.35
CA MET A 101 6.61 1.84 10.90
C MET A 101 6.55 0.83 12.04
N THR A 102 5.38 0.22 12.23
CA THR A 102 5.19 -0.85 13.19
C THR A 102 5.64 -2.18 12.61
N ASP A 103 5.69 -3.22 13.45
CA ASP A 103 5.97 -4.57 12.96
C ASP A 103 4.92 -5.02 11.96
N LEU A 104 3.65 -4.67 12.20
CA LEU A 104 2.59 -4.97 11.25
C LEU A 104 2.84 -4.28 9.92
N GLY A 105 3.20 -2.99 9.96
CA GLY A 105 3.54 -2.24 8.76
C GLY A 105 4.71 -2.83 8.00
N ARG A 106 5.73 -3.29 8.71
CA ARG A 106 6.89 -3.94 8.07
C ARG A 106 6.51 -5.25 7.40
N SER A 107 5.61 -6.01 8.01
CA SER A 107 5.13 -7.26 7.40
C SER A 107 4.33 -7.01 6.13
N LEU A 108 3.60 -5.91 6.07
CA LEU A 108 2.90 -5.49 4.85
C LEU A 108 3.87 -4.98 3.80
N TYR A 109 4.88 -4.25 4.22
CA TYR A 109 5.80 -3.61 3.28
C TYR A 109 6.58 -4.61 2.44
N GLN A 110 6.86 -5.81 2.96
CA GLN A 110 7.59 -6.81 2.20
C GLN A 110 6.89 -7.20 0.89
N PRO A 111 5.65 -7.70 0.92
CA PRO A 111 4.95 -7.99 -0.34
C PRO A 111 4.63 -6.72 -1.13
N LEU A 112 4.41 -5.60 -0.45
CA LEU A 112 4.15 -4.33 -1.12
C LEU A 112 5.35 -3.88 -1.95
N SER A 113 6.55 -3.97 -1.40
CA SER A 113 7.76 -3.57 -2.13
C SER A 113 7.98 -4.44 -3.36
N GLN A 114 7.66 -5.73 -3.28
CA GLN A 114 7.74 -6.61 -4.44
C GLN A 114 6.75 -6.18 -5.52
N LEU A 115 5.54 -5.81 -5.11
CA LEU A 115 4.53 -5.33 -6.05
C LEU A 115 4.95 -4.01 -6.70
N LEU A 116 5.51 -3.10 -5.92
CA LEU A 116 6.00 -1.82 -6.44
C LEU A 116 7.15 -2.04 -7.44
N ASN A 117 8.05 -2.96 -7.13
CA ASN A 117 9.14 -3.29 -8.05
C ASN A 117 8.62 -3.89 -9.35
N TRP A 118 7.61 -4.74 -9.26
CA TRP A 118 6.98 -5.32 -10.44
C TRP A 118 6.36 -4.23 -11.31
N ALA A 119 5.63 -3.32 -10.68
CA ALA A 119 4.95 -2.23 -11.38
C ALA A 119 5.97 -1.35 -12.13
N GLU A 120 7.09 -1.04 -11.46
CA GLU A 120 8.15 -0.24 -12.06
C GLU A 120 8.78 -0.96 -13.25
N ALA A 121 9.08 -2.24 -13.09
CA ALA A 121 9.73 -3.03 -14.15
C ALA A 121 8.81 -3.26 -15.35
N ASN A 122 7.49 -3.26 -15.15
CA ASN A 122 6.53 -3.62 -16.19
C ASN A 122 5.67 -2.45 -16.65
N HIS A 123 5.94 -1.25 -16.15
CA HIS A 123 5.12 -0.09 -16.47
C HIS A 123 5.06 0.19 -17.97
N ASP A 124 6.20 0.10 -18.65
CA ASP A 124 6.26 0.35 -20.09
C ASP A 124 5.46 -0.69 -20.87
N ALA A 125 5.51 -1.94 -20.46
CA ALA A 125 4.75 -3.01 -21.11
C ALA A 125 3.24 -2.77 -20.96
N VAL A 126 2.81 -2.33 -19.78
CA VAL A 126 1.40 -2.02 -19.54
C VAL A 126 0.95 -0.85 -20.41
N ARG A 127 1.77 0.21 -20.46
CA ARG A 127 1.46 1.38 -21.27
C ARG A 127 1.40 1.04 -22.75
N ALA A 128 2.33 0.21 -23.22
CA ALA A 128 2.33 -0.24 -24.60
C ALA A 128 1.06 -1.05 -24.94
N ALA A 129 0.63 -1.90 -24.01
CA ALA A 129 -0.60 -2.66 -24.19
C ALA A 129 -1.82 -1.75 -24.29
N ARG A 130 -1.89 -0.73 -23.42
CA ARG A 130 -2.97 0.26 -23.45
C ARG A 130 -3.00 1.01 -24.78
N SER A 131 -1.83 1.43 -25.26
CA SER A 131 -1.73 2.15 -26.53
C SER A 131 -2.20 1.30 -27.70
N ARG A 132 -1.83 0.02 -27.72
CA ARG A 132 -2.28 -0.88 -28.78
C ARG A 132 -3.79 -1.05 -28.76
N PHE A 133 -4.36 -1.21 -27.59
CA PHE A 133 -5.81 -1.35 -27.42
C PHE A 133 -6.54 -0.10 -27.89
N ASP A 134 -6.10 1.06 -27.43
CA ASP A 134 -6.73 2.33 -27.76
C ASP A 134 -6.66 2.63 -29.25
N SER A 135 -5.53 2.29 -29.91
CA SER A 135 -5.37 2.49 -31.34
C SER A 135 -6.27 1.57 -32.15
N ALA A 136 -6.43 0.31 -31.71
CA ALA A 136 -7.27 -0.66 -32.40
C ALA A 136 -8.75 -0.35 -32.23
N ASP A 137 -9.13 0.28 -31.12
CA ASP A 137 -10.52 0.57 -30.79
C ASP A 137 -11.02 1.87 -31.40
N SER A 138 -10.12 2.68 -31.96
CA SER A 138 -10.49 3.97 -32.56
C SER A 138 -10.94 3.88 -34.00
#